data_052e1799b29b8080ba2aefe472df3eb7
#
_entry.id   052e1799b29b8080ba2aefe472df3eb7
#
_cell.length_a   1.000
_cell.length_b   1.000
_cell.length_c   1.000
_cell.angle_alpha   90.00
_cell.angle_beta   90.00
_cell.angle_gamma   90.00
#
_symmetry.space_group_name_H-M   'P 1'
#
loop_
_entity.id
_entity.type
_entity.pdbx_description
1 polymer ?
#
loop_
_entity_poly.entity_id
_entity_poly.type
_entity_poly.pdbx_seq_one_letter_code
_entity_poly.pdbx_strand_id
1 'polypeptide(L)'
;MIPEVEPLEAMNRIDAGAFLLDVREADEWEMGHAPEAVWIPLGELASRVSEIPADSEILVICRSGGRSATAAEALIGSGLNAINCQGGMQAWTQADLGVITADGSAGQVA
;
A
#
# COMPACT_ATOMS: atom_id res chain seq x y z
N MET A 1 -11.43 -14.41 4.84
CA MET A 1 -10.03 -14.33 4.36
C MET A 1 -9.92 -13.27 3.28
N ILE A 2 -8.95 -12.38 3.36
CA ILE A 2 -8.76 -11.32 2.37
C ILE A 2 -7.80 -11.80 1.27
N PRO A 3 -7.96 -11.31 0.03
CA PRO A 3 -6.99 -11.63 -1.02
C PRO A 3 -5.64 -10.98 -0.75
N GLU A 4 -4.57 -11.67 -1.15
CA GLU A 4 -3.21 -11.19 -1.02
C GLU A 4 -2.43 -11.45 -2.30
N VAL A 5 -1.45 -10.58 -2.58
CA VAL A 5 -0.54 -10.75 -3.72
C VAL A 5 0.89 -10.50 -3.26
N GLU A 6 1.84 -11.16 -3.92
CA GLU A 6 3.27 -10.93 -3.71
C GLU A 6 3.71 -9.64 -4.39
N PRO A 7 4.88 -9.07 -4.02
CA PRO A 7 5.32 -7.76 -4.54
C PRO A 7 5.37 -7.65 -6.06
N LEU A 8 5.88 -8.67 -6.75
CA LEU A 8 5.97 -8.60 -8.22
C LEU A 8 4.61 -8.60 -8.87
N GLU A 9 3.66 -9.37 -8.33
CA GLU A 9 2.29 -9.35 -8.85
C GLU A 9 1.63 -8.02 -8.53
N ALA A 10 1.89 -7.44 -7.36
CA ALA A 10 1.39 -6.11 -7.01
C ALA A 10 1.86 -5.07 -8.04
N MET A 11 3.16 -5.09 -8.39
CA MET A 11 3.71 -4.16 -9.38
C MET A 11 3.05 -4.37 -10.75
N ASN A 12 2.82 -5.61 -11.17
CA ASN A 12 2.12 -5.88 -12.43
C ASN A 12 0.74 -5.25 -12.44
N ARG A 13 0.01 -5.33 -11.33
CA ARG A 13 -1.33 -4.76 -11.22
C ARG A 13 -1.30 -3.23 -11.18
N ILE A 14 -0.29 -2.65 -10.53
CA ILE A 14 -0.08 -1.19 -10.52
C ILE A 14 0.17 -0.71 -11.95
N ASP A 15 1.02 -1.40 -12.70
CA ASP A 15 1.31 -1.08 -14.10
C ASP A 15 0.06 -1.17 -14.97
N ALA A 16 -0.90 -2.03 -14.59
CA ALA A 16 -2.17 -2.18 -15.27
C ALA A 16 -3.26 -1.22 -14.78
N GLY A 17 -2.93 -0.31 -13.83
CA GLY A 17 -3.84 0.74 -13.37
C GLY A 17 -4.37 0.60 -11.95
N ALA A 18 -3.92 -0.40 -11.18
CA ALA A 18 -4.34 -0.54 -9.78
C ALA A 18 -3.82 0.63 -8.93
N PHE A 19 -4.56 0.94 -7.87
CA PHE A 19 -4.24 2.00 -6.93
C PHE A 19 -3.42 1.40 -5.77
N LEU A 20 -2.28 1.99 -5.45
CA LEU A 20 -1.45 1.53 -4.32
C LEU A 20 -1.64 2.46 -3.13
N LEU A 21 -2.14 1.91 -2.03
CA LEU A 21 -2.43 2.63 -0.80
C LEU A 21 -1.46 2.22 0.30
N ASP A 22 -0.67 3.16 0.79
CA ASP A 22 0.25 2.96 1.91
C ASP A 22 -0.43 3.45 3.19
N VAL A 23 -0.58 2.57 4.18
CA VAL A 23 -1.31 2.87 5.43
C VAL A 23 -0.39 3.00 6.64
N ARG A 24 0.92 3.19 6.40
CA ARG A 24 1.92 3.34 7.47
C ARG A 24 1.84 4.70 8.14
N GLU A 25 2.64 4.88 9.21
CA GLU A 25 2.74 6.15 9.92
C GLU A 25 3.68 7.12 9.19
N ALA A 26 3.63 8.40 9.56
CA ALA A 26 4.37 9.46 8.89
C ALA A 26 5.89 9.22 8.87
N ASP A 27 6.46 8.77 9.98
CA ASP A 27 7.90 8.53 10.07
C ASP A 27 8.35 7.40 9.16
N GLU A 28 7.54 6.36 9.01
CA GLU A 28 7.81 5.27 8.08
C GLU A 28 7.76 5.73 6.62
N TRP A 29 6.73 6.51 6.29
CA TRP A 29 6.57 7.07 4.95
C TRP A 29 7.72 7.99 4.56
N GLU A 30 8.15 8.84 5.50
CA GLU A 30 9.23 9.80 5.25
C GLU A 30 10.56 9.12 4.96
N MET A 31 10.85 7.98 5.59
CA MET A 31 12.08 7.23 5.35
C MET A 31 12.14 6.64 3.95
N GLY A 32 11.00 6.31 3.38
CA GLY A 32 10.92 5.79 2.03
C GLY A 32 9.61 5.10 1.76
N HIS A 33 9.13 5.24 0.53
CA HIS A 33 7.85 4.67 0.08
C HIS A 33 7.94 4.31 -1.40
N ALA A 34 7.00 3.49 -1.86
CA ALA A 34 6.92 3.15 -3.27
C ALA A 34 6.54 4.40 -4.07
N PRO A 35 7.20 4.66 -5.22
CA PRO A 35 6.92 5.88 -6.01
C PRO A 35 5.46 6.03 -6.41
N GLU A 36 4.77 4.93 -6.63
CA GLU A 36 3.37 4.91 -7.08
C GLU A 36 2.36 5.06 -5.96
N ALA A 37 2.80 5.00 -4.69
CA ALA A 37 1.89 4.94 -3.56
C ALA A 37 1.24 6.28 -3.23
N VAL A 38 -0.03 6.20 -2.82
CA VAL A 38 -0.73 7.30 -2.16
C VAL A 38 -0.78 6.96 -0.68
N TRP A 39 -0.46 7.93 0.17
CA TRP A 39 -0.36 7.70 1.61
C TRP A 39 -1.60 8.19 2.34
N ILE A 40 -2.25 7.27 3.06
CA ILE A 40 -3.32 7.56 4.03
C ILE A 40 -3.04 6.68 5.25
N PRO A 41 -2.61 7.26 6.39
CA PRO A 41 -2.35 6.44 7.59
C PRO A 41 -3.59 5.67 8.02
N LEU A 42 -3.38 4.48 8.58
CA LEU A 42 -4.49 3.62 8.99
C LEU A 42 -5.49 4.35 9.89
N GLY A 43 -5.02 5.18 10.82
CA GLY A 43 -5.88 5.93 11.73
C GLY A 43 -6.75 6.99 11.06
N GLU A 44 -6.44 7.39 9.82
CA GLU A 44 -7.22 8.38 9.07
C GLU A 44 -8.07 7.74 7.96
N LEU A 45 -7.94 6.43 7.78
CA LEU A 45 -8.55 5.76 6.62
C LEU A 45 -10.07 5.92 6.57
N ALA A 46 -10.74 5.74 7.70
CA ALA A 46 -12.20 5.81 7.76
C ALA A 46 -12.73 7.18 7.34
N SER A 47 -12.03 8.27 7.70
CA SER A 47 -12.45 9.64 7.36
C SER A 47 -12.03 10.06 5.95
N ARG A 48 -11.14 9.29 5.31
CA ARG A 48 -10.57 9.65 4.01
C ARG A 48 -10.85 8.63 2.92
N VAL A 49 -11.74 7.69 3.16
CA VAL A 49 -12.06 6.63 2.19
C VAL A 49 -12.56 7.20 0.85
N SER A 50 -13.16 8.38 0.86
CA SER A 50 -13.64 9.04 -0.36
C SER A 50 -12.50 9.46 -1.30
N GLU A 51 -11.25 9.49 -0.81
CA GLU A 51 -10.08 9.79 -1.64
C GLU A 51 -9.59 8.57 -2.42
N ILE A 52 -10.17 7.39 -2.16
CA ILE A 52 -9.79 6.14 -2.80
C ILE A 52 -10.74 5.87 -3.98
N PRO A 53 -10.21 5.59 -5.19
CA PRO A 53 -11.09 5.35 -6.34
C PRO A 53 -11.92 4.07 -6.15
N ALA A 54 -13.25 4.22 -6.20
CA ALA A 54 -14.17 3.12 -5.89
C ALA A 54 -14.24 2.06 -6.99
N ASP A 55 -13.81 2.40 -8.21
CA ASP A 55 -13.88 1.52 -9.37
C ASP A 55 -12.54 0.87 -9.72
N SER A 56 -11.53 1.07 -8.90
CA SER A 56 -10.19 0.51 -9.11
C SER A 56 -9.92 -0.65 -8.18
N GLU A 57 -8.96 -1.49 -8.55
CA GLU A 57 -8.37 -2.46 -7.64
C GLU A 57 -7.46 -1.70 -6.68
N ILE A 58 -7.59 -1.94 -5.37
CA ILE A 58 -6.85 -1.24 -4.33
C ILE A 58 -5.82 -2.19 -3.72
N LEU A 59 -4.55 -1.94 -3.96
CA LEU A 59 -3.47 -2.70 -3.31
C LEU A 59 -3.09 -1.94 -2.05
N VAL A 60 -3.14 -2.61 -0.89
CA VAL A 60 -2.89 -1.99 0.41
C VAL A 60 -1.57 -2.50 0.97
N ILE A 61 -0.69 -1.60 1.38
CA ILE A 61 0.65 -1.95 1.85
C ILE A 61 0.96 -1.28 3.18
N CYS A 62 1.67 -2.01 4.05
CA CYS A 62 2.27 -1.46 5.27
C CYS A 62 3.70 -1.97 5.38
N ARG A 63 4.28 -2.01 6.59
CA ARG A 63 5.66 -2.47 6.75
C ARG A 63 5.81 -3.96 6.49
N SER A 64 4.96 -4.79 7.10
CA SER A 64 5.08 -6.27 7.07
C SER A 64 3.81 -7.00 6.69
N GLY A 65 2.69 -6.30 6.48
CA GLY A 65 1.45 -6.87 5.99
C GLY A 65 0.30 -6.93 7.00
N GLY A 66 0.53 -6.65 8.30
CA GLY A 66 -0.50 -6.76 9.34
C GLY A 66 -1.51 -5.61 9.32
N ARG A 67 -1.03 -4.37 9.35
CA ARG A 67 -1.90 -3.19 9.33
C ARG A 67 -2.65 -3.10 8.01
N SER A 68 -1.99 -3.42 6.90
CA SER A 68 -2.61 -3.39 5.58
C SER A 68 -3.67 -4.48 5.42
N ALA A 69 -3.49 -5.63 6.07
CA ALA A 69 -4.52 -6.67 6.10
C ALA A 69 -5.79 -6.15 6.79
N THR A 70 -5.63 -5.48 7.93
CA THR A 70 -6.75 -4.86 8.65
C THR A 70 -7.43 -3.79 7.80
N ALA A 71 -6.64 -2.95 7.13
CA ALA A 71 -7.18 -1.91 6.24
C ALA A 71 -7.92 -2.52 5.05
N ALA A 72 -7.37 -3.55 4.41
CA ALA A 72 -8.00 -4.22 3.28
C ALA A 72 -9.35 -4.82 3.69
N GLU A 73 -9.41 -5.45 4.87
CA GLU A 73 -10.65 -6.01 5.39
C GLU A 73 -11.73 -4.93 5.57
N ALA A 74 -11.35 -3.78 6.13
CA ALA A 74 -12.28 -2.66 6.32
C ALA A 74 -12.77 -2.10 4.97
N LEU A 75 -11.87 -1.98 3.99
CA LEU A 75 -12.23 -1.48 2.66
C LEU A 75 -13.17 -2.44 1.93
N ILE A 76 -12.93 -3.74 2.04
CA ILE A 76 -13.83 -4.75 1.48
C ILE A 76 -15.21 -4.63 2.12
N GLY A 77 -15.26 -4.43 3.42
CA GLY A 77 -16.52 -4.21 4.13
C GLY A 77 -17.28 -2.96 3.67
N SER A 78 -16.56 -2.00 3.09
CA SER A 78 -17.14 -0.78 2.50
C SER A 78 -17.44 -0.91 1.00
N GLY A 79 -17.28 -2.10 0.44
CA GLY A 79 -17.62 -2.37 -0.96
C GLY A 79 -16.48 -2.13 -1.95
N LEU A 80 -15.25 -1.90 -1.48
CA LEU A 80 -14.10 -1.68 -2.35
C LEU A 80 -13.39 -2.99 -2.66
N ASN A 81 -12.69 -3.03 -3.79
CA ASN A 81 -11.93 -4.21 -4.22
C ASN A 81 -10.49 -4.10 -3.70
N ALA A 82 -10.29 -4.45 -2.43
CA ALA A 82 -8.99 -4.31 -1.76
C ALA A 82 -8.25 -5.64 -1.69
N ILE A 83 -6.92 -5.56 -1.84
CA ILE A 83 -6.01 -6.70 -1.86
C ILE A 83 -4.80 -6.32 -1.01
N ASN A 84 -4.40 -7.21 -0.09
CA ASN A 84 -3.23 -6.97 0.75
C ASN A 84 -1.93 -7.29 0.01
N CYS A 85 -0.94 -6.41 0.11
CA CYS A 85 0.41 -6.69 -0.38
C CYS A 85 1.13 -7.55 0.65
N GLN A 86 1.34 -8.82 0.32
CA GLN A 86 1.93 -9.81 1.21
C GLN A 86 3.35 -9.41 1.60
N GLY A 87 3.65 -9.40 2.89
CA GLY A 87 4.96 -9.05 3.41
C GLY A 87 5.27 -7.55 3.43
N GLY A 88 4.39 -6.70 2.91
CA GLY A 88 4.50 -5.25 2.97
C GLY A 88 5.75 -4.69 2.32
N MET A 89 6.19 -3.52 2.81
CA MET A 89 7.38 -2.86 2.27
C MET A 89 8.66 -3.65 2.50
N GLN A 90 8.71 -4.52 3.50
CA GLN A 90 9.86 -5.42 3.70
C GLN A 90 10.02 -6.36 2.51
N ALA A 91 8.94 -7.02 2.10
CA ALA A 91 8.97 -7.90 0.93
C ALA A 91 9.17 -7.11 -0.37
N TRP A 92 8.62 -5.89 -0.45
CA TRP A 92 8.79 -4.99 -1.58
C TRP A 92 10.27 -4.71 -1.86
N THR A 93 11.04 -4.34 -0.81
CA THR A 93 12.47 -4.08 -0.96
C THR A 93 13.27 -5.35 -1.25
N GLN A 94 12.87 -6.48 -0.70
CA GLN A 94 13.51 -7.76 -0.99
C GLN A 94 13.34 -8.18 -2.46
N ALA A 95 12.28 -7.70 -3.10
CA ALA A 95 12.02 -7.93 -4.53
C ALA A 95 12.69 -6.87 -5.42
N ASP A 96 13.53 -6.01 -4.85
CA ASP A 96 14.25 -4.92 -5.54
C ASP A 96 13.33 -3.92 -6.23
N LEU A 97 12.13 -3.73 -5.70
CA LEU A 97 11.21 -2.71 -6.20
C LEU A 97 11.57 -1.34 -5.60
N GLY A 98 11.29 -0.27 -6.34
CA GLY A 98 11.74 1.07 -5.99
C GLY A 98 11.18 1.61 -4.69
N VAL A 99 12.05 2.28 -3.91
CA VAL A 99 11.69 3.00 -2.69
C VAL A 99 12.36 4.36 -2.76
N ILE A 100 11.58 5.42 -2.63
CA ILE A 100 12.07 6.80 -2.72
C ILE A 100 11.64 7.61 -1.50
N THR A 101 12.34 8.72 -1.28
CA THR A 101 11.93 9.77 -0.34
C THR A 101 11.16 10.85 -1.09
N ALA A 102 10.65 11.85 -0.36
CA ALA A 102 9.82 12.91 -0.94
C ALA A 102 10.54 13.72 -2.03
N ASP A 103 11.88 13.82 -1.96
CA ASP A 103 12.67 14.55 -2.96
C ASP A 103 13.11 13.66 -4.13
N GLY A 104 12.66 12.40 -4.18
CA GLY A 104 13.01 11.47 -5.25
C GLY A 104 14.31 10.71 -5.05
N SER A 105 15.00 10.92 -3.93
CA SER A 105 16.23 10.18 -3.61
C SER A 105 15.90 8.75 -3.20
N ALA A 106 16.92 7.87 -3.18
CA ALA A 106 16.74 6.51 -2.70
C ALA A 106 16.29 6.49 -1.24
N GLY A 107 15.21 5.77 -0.96
CA GLY A 107 14.66 5.64 0.38
C GLY A 107 15.02 4.32 1.03
N GLN A 108 14.60 4.18 2.28
CA GLN A 108 14.80 2.98 3.09
C GLN A 108 13.48 2.60 3.75
N VAL A 109 13.34 1.32 4.07
CA VAL A 109 12.20 0.82 4.84
C VAL A 109 12.65 0.63 6.28
N ALA A 110 11.89 1.24 7.20
CA ALA A 110 12.19 1.22 8.63
C ALA A 110 12.19 -0.20 9.22
#